data_fc1f31ea9dadfeda4082e19faeff4293
#
_entry.id   fc1f31ea9dadfeda4082e19faeff4293
#
_cell.length_a   1.000
_cell.length_b   1.000
_cell.length_c   1.000
_cell.angle_alpha   90.00
_cell.angle_beta   90.00
_cell.angle_gamma   90.00
#
_symmetry.space_group_name_H-M   'P 1'
#
loop_
_entity.id
_entity.type
_entity.pdbx_description
1 polymer ?
#
loop_
_entity_poly.entity_id
_entity_poly.type
_entity_poly.pdbx_seq_one_letter_code
_entity_poly.pdbx_strand_id
1 'polypeptide(L)'
;MKYTPSAILLASLLLTNTLAAQEKYPKKKKNRCTVCEHDPELMEANKMNHGPFIFARTDSQKIMDDMVWSPVWMETQHYRLGGDFPKWKIPEVERKIYRAELTELQKKFPKIKPKTRTLDKWYRLHMLANRMEIFYSEARASFGCSPLEFLDESKNIRRGLGPFLGEKDKYEVMVFEETNLYREFMTLNWGLAYVKPQRWNNVDRDCLWFGLSLQQEEIKHDRKLQNIVLHGLSHNLLDGYMHYSFELPVWLTEGYAHWVERTNDPRFTTFCSVEGSLHEGKTLNDWRPEVRKLIKKDEAATFAALIRRASFAEINWEDHLVCWSKLDFLLQTKPKEFGEFLTELVSRRDSKGYPDGSKMDDAQRNGFKKHFDWTLNQAEKKWGEWALNTYPAK
;
A
#
# COMPACT_ATOMS: atom_id res chain seq x y z
N MET A 1 -63.64 -0.92 52.93
CA MET A 1 -63.68 0.55 52.72
C MET A 1 -63.16 0.73 51.31
N LYS A 2 -64.02 0.87 50.27
CA LYS A 2 -64.57 2.12 49.70
C LYS A 2 -63.42 3.13 49.49
N TYR A 3 -62.98 3.36 48.26
CA TYR A 3 -63.56 4.25 47.25
C TYR A 3 -62.96 3.99 45.83
N THR A 4 -63.81 3.90 44.90
CA THR A 4 -63.70 4.09 43.44
C THR A 4 -63.81 5.58 43.08
N PRO A 5 -63.86 6.00 41.82
CA PRO A 5 -62.92 6.07 40.70
C PRO A 5 -62.86 7.48 40.10
N SER A 6 -61.83 7.82 39.35
CA SER A 6 -61.92 8.87 38.31
C SER A 6 -60.63 8.86 37.48
N ALA A 7 -60.67 8.06 36.49
CA ALA A 7 -59.76 8.16 35.36
C ALA A 7 -60.64 8.11 34.14
N ILE A 8 -60.66 9.11 33.32
CA ILE A 8 -60.99 9.19 31.89
C ILE A 8 -61.11 10.68 31.60
N LEU A 9 -60.21 11.19 30.88
CA LEU A 9 -60.19 12.30 29.91
C LEU A 9 -58.87 13.06 29.94
N LEU A 10 -57.87 12.51 29.25
CA LEU A 10 -56.73 13.28 28.75
C LEU A 10 -55.90 12.42 27.79
N ALA A 11 -56.56 11.86 26.79
CA ALA A 11 -55.87 11.06 25.76
C ALA A 11 -56.40 11.38 24.37
N SER A 12 -56.53 12.65 24.00
CA SER A 12 -57.01 13.00 22.65
C SER A 12 -56.49 14.34 22.11
N LEU A 13 -55.27 14.80 22.56
CA LEU A 13 -54.73 16.05 22.03
C LEU A 13 -53.21 16.00 21.76
N LEU A 14 -52.63 14.85 21.42
CA LEU A 14 -51.23 14.70 21.04
C LEU A 14 -51.01 13.94 19.72
N LEU A 15 -51.97 13.99 18.80
CA LEU A 15 -51.89 13.27 17.54
C LEU A 15 -52.02 14.15 16.29
N THR A 16 -51.59 15.42 16.34
CA THR A 16 -51.65 16.31 15.18
C THR A 16 -50.44 17.24 15.01
N ASN A 17 -49.22 16.82 15.34
CA ASN A 17 -48.06 17.65 14.99
C ASN A 17 -46.78 16.85 14.69
N THR A 18 -46.89 15.74 14.01
CA THR A 18 -45.72 15.00 13.49
C THR A 18 -45.72 14.84 11.96
N LEU A 19 -46.26 15.82 11.26
CA LEU A 19 -46.29 15.82 9.78
C LEU A 19 -45.78 17.12 9.18
N ALA A 20 -44.70 17.72 9.72
CA ALA A 20 -44.09 18.87 9.07
C ALA A 20 -42.64 19.04 9.51
N ALA A 21 -41.78 18.08 9.27
CA ALA A 21 -40.34 18.30 9.15
C ALA A 21 -39.70 17.13 8.35
N GLN A 22 -40.21 16.82 7.20
CA GLN A 22 -39.34 16.30 6.17
C GLN A 22 -38.54 17.50 5.65
N GLU A 23 -37.45 17.86 6.38
CA GLU A 23 -36.40 18.66 5.81
C GLU A 23 -35.99 17.99 4.48
N LYS A 24 -36.25 18.72 3.40
CA LYS A 24 -35.74 18.37 2.07
C LYS A 24 -34.22 18.42 2.14
N TYR A 25 -33.60 17.30 2.56
CA TYR A 25 -32.19 17.11 2.27
C TYR A 25 -32.02 17.35 0.76
N PRO A 26 -31.17 18.29 0.34
CA PRO A 26 -30.94 18.53 -1.07
C PRO A 26 -30.55 17.19 -1.66
N LYS A 27 -31.28 16.76 -2.72
CA LYS A 27 -30.92 15.53 -3.46
C LYS A 27 -29.45 15.68 -3.85
N LYS A 28 -28.52 15.04 -3.09
CA LYS A 28 -27.10 15.03 -3.40
C LYS A 28 -27.02 14.59 -4.86
N LYS A 29 -26.56 15.46 -5.76
CA LYS A 29 -26.22 15.06 -7.14
C LYS A 29 -25.37 13.81 -6.99
N LYS A 30 -25.85 12.66 -7.50
CA LYS A 30 -25.09 11.40 -7.44
C LYS A 30 -23.69 11.74 -7.91
N ASN A 31 -22.68 11.40 -7.10
CA ASN A 31 -21.28 11.67 -7.37
C ASN A 31 -20.80 10.71 -8.48
N ARG A 32 -21.26 11.01 -9.71
CA ARG A 32 -21.06 10.13 -10.87
C ARG A 32 -19.61 10.18 -11.32
N CYS A 33 -19.01 9.01 -11.52
CA CYS A 33 -17.65 8.90 -12.05
C CYS A 33 -17.56 9.53 -13.45
N THR A 34 -16.58 10.41 -13.67
CA THR A 34 -16.35 11.06 -14.99
C THR A 34 -15.57 10.15 -15.94
N VAL A 35 -15.05 9.02 -15.48
CA VAL A 35 -14.24 8.08 -16.25
C VAL A 35 -15.07 6.91 -16.78
N CYS A 36 -15.72 6.15 -15.89
CA CYS A 36 -16.56 4.99 -16.26
C CYS A 36 -18.06 5.28 -16.23
N GLU A 37 -18.49 6.45 -15.72
CA GLU A 37 -19.90 6.83 -15.55
C GLU A 37 -20.76 5.82 -14.79
N HIS A 38 -20.15 4.95 -14.01
CA HIS A 38 -20.79 3.78 -13.35
C HIS A 38 -21.49 2.87 -14.37
N ASP A 39 -20.89 2.73 -15.56
CA ASP A 39 -21.37 1.83 -16.59
C ASP A 39 -21.11 0.36 -16.14
N PRO A 40 -22.15 -0.46 -15.98
CA PRO A 40 -21.99 -1.83 -15.46
C PRO A 40 -21.11 -2.70 -16.34
N GLU A 41 -21.21 -2.60 -17.67
CA GLU A 41 -20.42 -3.40 -18.61
C GLU A 41 -18.93 -3.04 -18.51
N LEU A 42 -18.62 -1.73 -18.46
CA LEU A 42 -17.24 -1.28 -18.26
C LEU A 42 -16.68 -1.69 -16.89
N MET A 43 -17.50 -1.64 -15.84
CA MET A 43 -17.09 -2.05 -14.51
C MET A 43 -16.82 -3.56 -14.44
N GLU A 44 -17.69 -4.38 -15.00
CA GLU A 44 -17.51 -5.83 -15.06
C GLU A 44 -16.28 -6.21 -15.90
N ALA A 45 -16.14 -5.65 -17.11
CA ALA A 45 -15.01 -5.90 -17.99
C ALA A 45 -13.66 -5.56 -17.34
N ASN A 46 -13.61 -4.58 -16.45
CA ASN A 46 -12.42 -4.17 -15.71
C ASN A 46 -12.35 -4.73 -14.28
N LYS A 47 -13.25 -5.64 -13.90
CA LYS A 47 -13.34 -6.27 -12.57
C LYS A 47 -13.32 -5.23 -11.44
N MET A 48 -14.13 -4.19 -11.57
CA MET A 48 -14.18 -3.08 -10.61
C MET A 48 -15.61 -2.72 -10.23
N ASN A 49 -15.76 -2.09 -9.06
CA ASN A 49 -16.99 -1.43 -8.64
C ASN A 49 -16.70 -0.19 -7.78
N HIS A 50 -17.73 0.65 -7.56
CA HIS A 50 -17.62 1.88 -6.77
C HIS A 50 -18.28 1.79 -5.39
N GLY A 51 -18.56 0.56 -4.93
CA GLY A 51 -19.19 0.31 -3.64
C GLY A 51 -20.74 0.34 -3.70
N PRO A 52 -21.37 0.10 -2.55
CA PRO A 52 -20.73 -0.18 -1.27
C PRO A 52 -20.02 -1.56 -1.23
N PHE A 53 -18.97 -1.66 -0.42
CA PHE A 53 -18.21 -2.89 -0.17
C PHE A 53 -17.62 -2.86 1.24
N ILE A 54 -17.26 -4.03 1.78
CA ILE A 54 -16.58 -4.16 3.07
C ILE A 54 -15.24 -3.40 3.00
N PHE A 55 -14.95 -2.59 4.04
CA PHE A 55 -13.71 -1.84 4.16
C PHE A 55 -13.36 -1.60 5.63
N ALA A 56 -12.08 -1.68 5.97
CA ALA A 56 -11.59 -1.60 7.35
C ALA A 56 -12.34 -2.58 8.28
N ARG A 57 -12.98 -2.12 9.34
CA ARG A 57 -13.76 -2.95 10.26
C ARG A 57 -15.28 -2.94 9.98
N THR A 58 -15.69 -2.29 8.89
CA THR A 58 -17.10 -2.10 8.56
C THR A 58 -17.32 -2.14 7.04
N ASP A 59 -17.99 -1.17 6.46
CA ASP A 59 -18.15 -1.00 5.02
C ASP A 59 -18.03 0.47 4.61
N SER A 60 -17.85 0.69 3.31
CA SER A 60 -17.63 2.02 2.75
C SER A 60 -18.82 2.98 2.96
N GLN A 61 -20.07 2.48 3.00
CA GLN A 61 -21.25 3.31 3.24
C GLN A 61 -21.31 3.77 4.69
N LYS A 62 -21.10 2.83 5.62
CA LYS A 62 -21.10 3.15 7.05
C LYS A 62 -19.99 4.14 7.42
N ILE A 63 -18.81 4.00 6.83
CA ILE A 63 -17.71 4.99 7.02
C ILE A 63 -18.18 6.39 6.59
N MET A 64 -18.82 6.52 5.42
CA MET A 64 -19.33 7.81 4.95
C MET A 64 -20.40 8.41 5.88
N ASP A 65 -21.26 7.57 6.42
CA ASP A 65 -22.35 7.99 7.31
C ASP A 65 -21.82 8.39 8.69
N ASP A 66 -20.94 7.59 9.28
CA ASP A 66 -20.38 7.83 10.61
C ASP A 66 -19.49 9.10 10.65
N MET A 67 -18.72 9.35 9.59
CA MET A 67 -17.79 10.48 9.50
C MET A 67 -18.39 11.72 8.81
N VAL A 68 -19.64 11.65 8.34
CA VAL A 68 -20.26 12.72 7.53
C VAL A 68 -19.36 13.15 6.36
N TRP A 69 -18.74 12.20 5.70
CA TRP A 69 -17.71 12.39 4.70
C TRP A 69 -18.10 11.76 3.35
N SER A 70 -17.57 12.27 2.23
CA SER A 70 -17.97 11.86 0.87
C SER A 70 -16.76 11.58 -0.03
N PRO A 71 -15.92 10.60 0.29
CA PRO A 71 -14.81 10.20 -0.56
C PRO A 71 -15.31 9.53 -1.85
N VAL A 72 -14.39 9.30 -2.78
CA VAL A 72 -14.62 8.40 -3.90
C VAL A 72 -14.08 7.01 -3.56
N TRP A 73 -14.78 5.99 -4.04
CA TRP A 73 -14.48 4.59 -3.75
C TRP A 73 -14.26 3.79 -5.02
N MET A 74 -13.36 2.81 -4.94
CA MET A 74 -13.17 1.83 -6.01
C MET A 74 -12.66 0.51 -5.43
N GLU A 75 -13.32 -0.58 -5.78
CA GLU A 75 -12.79 -1.92 -5.66
C GLU A 75 -12.27 -2.38 -7.02
N THR A 76 -11.10 -3.01 -7.05
CA THR A 76 -10.48 -3.60 -8.22
C THR A 76 -10.27 -5.11 -8.00
N GLN A 77 -9.49 -5.75 -8.86
CA GLN A 77 -9.24 -7.18 -8.73
C GLN A 77 -8.53 -7.53 -7.40
N HIS A 78 -7.54 -6.72 -6.96
CA HIS A 78 -6.71 -7.03 -5.79
C HIS A 78 -6.82 -6.00 -4.68
N TYR A 79 -7.46 -4.86 -4.92
CA TYR A 79 -7.50 -3.74 -3.98
C TYR A 79 -8.90 -3.20 -3.74
N ARG A 80 -9.09 -2.60 -2.55
CA ARG A 80 -10.15 -1.65 -2.25
C ARG A 80 -9.51 -0.31 -1.92
N LEU A 81 -9.93 0.72 -2.62
CA LEU A 81 -9.36 2.07 -2.53
C LEU A 81 -10.46 3.08 -2.23
N GLY A 82 -10.25 3.91 -1.22
CA GLY A 82 -11.09 5.05 -0.91
C GLY A 82 -10.28 6.32 -0.72
N GLY A 83 -10.91 7.47 -0.94
CA GLY A 83 -10.25 8.69 -0.53
C GLY A 83 -10.73 9.98 -1.19
N ASP A 84 -10.08 11.06 -0.73
CA ASP A 84 -10.19 12.38 -1.30
C ASP A 84 -9.02 12.63 -2.23
N PHE A 85 -9.36 13.02 -3.45
CA PHE A 85 -8.38 13.34 -4.48
C PHE A 85 -8.66 14.75 -5.02
N PRO A 86 -8.09 15.81 -4.41
CA PRO A 86 -8.27 17.15 -4.90
C PRO A 86 -7.80 17.27 -6.36
N LYS A 87 -8.39 18.20 -7.10
CA LYS A 87 -8.01 18.46 -8.48
C LYS A 87 -6.52 18.75 -8.57
N TRP A 88 -5.85 18.12 -9.53
CA TRP A 88 -4.42 18.32 -9.75
C TRP A 88 -4.12 18.72 -11.19
N LYS A 89 -3.37 19.81 -11.36
CA LYS A 89 -2.94 20.32 -12.67
C LYS A 89 -1.62 19.65 -13.05
N ILE A 90 -1.59 18.94 -14.17
CA ILE A 90 -0.41 18.27 -14.70
C ILE A 90 0.65 19.32 -15.07
N PRO A 91 1.87 19.25 -14.47
CA PRO A 91 2.98 20.11 -14.85
C PRO A 91 3.31 19.99 -16.33
N GLU A 92 3.74 21.08 -16.95
CA GLU A 92 4.00 21.08 -18.40
C GLU A 92 5.03 20.06 -18.82
N VAL A 93 6.10 19.94 -18.05
CA VAL A 93 7.21 19.01 -18.29
C VAL A 93 6.79 17.53 -18.20
N GLU A 94 5.69 17.23 -17.51
CA GLU A 94 5.17 15.86 -17.30
C GLU A 94 4.03 15.50 -18.25
N ARG A 95 3.49 16.44 -19.02
CA ARG A 95 2.33 16.21 -19.90
C ARG A 95 2.52 15.06 -20.89
N LYS A 96 3.75 14.82 -21.35
CA LYS A 96 4.05 13.70 -22.26
C LYS A 96 3.86 12.35 -21.55
N ILE A 97 4.35 12.23 -20.33
CA ILE A 97 4.25 11.01 -19.51
C ILE A 97 2.78 10.71 -19.16
N TYR A 98 2.07 11.72 -18.63
CA TYR A 98 0.65 11.56 -18.30
C TYR A 98 -0.23 11.29 -19.51
N ARG A 99 0.09 11.87 -20.66
CA ARG A 99 -0.64 11.57 -21.90
C ARG A 99 -0.47 10.12 -22.31
N ALA A 100 0.74 9.57 -22.24
CA ALA A 100 0.99 8.17 -22.55
C ALA A 100 0.20 7.25 -21.60
N GLU A 101 0.26 7.50 -20.30
CA GLU A 101 -0.47 6.73 -19.27
C GLU A 101 -2.00 6.82 -19.49
N LEU A 102 -2.53 8.01 -19.72
CA LEU A 102 -3.96 8.20 -20.00
C LEU A 102 -4.40 7.57 -21.33
N THR A 103 -3.49 7.46 -22.32
CA THR A 103 -3.78 6.75 -23.58
C THR A 103 -3.93 5.25 -23.35
N GLU A 104 -3.08 4.66 -22.50
CA GLU A 104 -3.24 3.25 -22.12
C GLU A 104 -4.52 3.03 -21.32
N LEU A 105 -4.82 3.91 -20.38
CA LEU A 105 -6.03 3.83 -19.58
C LEU A 105 -7.30 4.05 -20.42
N GLN A 106 -7.24 4.85 -21.49
CA GLN A 106 -8.34 5.05 -22.44
C GLN A 106 -8.77 3.76 -23.14
N LYS A 107 -7.86 2.79 -23.34
CA LYS A 107 -8.21 1.48 -23.91
C LYS A 107 -9.22 0.72 -23.05
N LYS A 108 -9.16 0.93 -21.73
CA LYS A 108 -10.08 0.36 -20.75
C LYS A 108 -11.32 1.22 -20.53
N PHE A 109 -11.16 2.54 -20.59
CA PHE A 109 -12.20 3.54 -20.30
C PHE A 109 -12.28 4.58 -21.44
N PRO A 110 -13.10 4.36 -22.46
CA PRO A 110 -13.10 5.17 -23.70
C PRO A 110 -13.34 6.67 -23.50
N LYS A 111 -13.99 7.07 -22.38
CA LYS A 111 -14.28 8.49 -22.08
C LYS A 111 -13.08 9.27 -21.55
N ILE A 112 -11.99 8.61 -21.24
CA ILE A 112 -10.75 9.29 -20.83
C ILE A 112 -10.24 10.16 -21.98
N LYS A 113 -9.83 11.38 -21.62
CA LYS A 113 -9.23 12.34 -22.54
C LYS A 113 -7.72 12.43 -22.30
N PRO A 114 -6.88 11.76 -23.12
CA PRO A 114 -5.43 11.73 -22.91
C PRO A 114 -4.74 13.11 -22.93
N LYS A 115 -5.36 14.10 -23.58
CA LYS A 115 -4.83 15.47 -23.65
C LYS A 115 -5.28 16.36 -22.51
N THR A 116 -5.99 15.85 -21.49
CA THR A 116 -6.39 16.64 -20.33
C THR A 116 -5.18 17.27 -19.65
N ARG A 117 -5.36 18.47 -19.10
CA ARG A 117 -4.31 19.19 -18.35
C ARG A 117 -4.56 19.18 -16.84
N THR A 118 -5.73 18.72 -16.44
CA THR A 118 -6.14 18.67 -15.04
C THR A 118 -6.81 17.34 -14.77
N LEU A 119 -6.38 16.66 -13.74
CA LEU A 119 -7.00 15.44 -13.25
C LEU A 119 -7.98 15.80 -12.15
N ASP A 120 -9.25 15.42 -12.31
CA ASP A 120 -10.24 15.45 -11.23
C ASP A 120 -10.08 14.22 -10.32
N LYS A 121 -10.91 14.14 -9.28
CA LYS A 121 -10.85 13.05 -8.32
C LYS A 121 -11.03 11.66 -8.94
N TRP A 122 -11.85 11.54 -9.98
CA TRP A 122 -12.11 10.27 -10.64
C TRP A 122 -10.96 9.83 -11.53
N TYR A 123 -10.36 10.77 -12.28
CA TYR A 123 -9.15 10.49 -13.03
C TYR A 123 -8.02 10.02 -12.11
N ARG A 124 -7.82 10.72 -10.97
CA ARG A 124 -6.78 10.36 -10.00
C ARG A 124 -7.04 9.00 -9.37
N LEU A 125 -8.29 8.71 -8.99
CA LEU A 125 -8.68 7.40 -8.44
C LEU A 125 -8.39 6.27 -9.44
N HIS A 126 -8.87 6.39 -10.69
CA HIS A 126 -8.66 5.36 -11.72
C HIS A 126 -7.18 5.18 -12.07
N MET A 127 -6.41 6.26 -12.14
CA MET A 127 -4.97 6.18 -12.39
C MET A 127 -4.24 5.49 -11.25
N LEU A 128 -4.51 5.88 -10.00
CA LEU A 128 -3.89 5.25 -8.84
C LEU A 128 -4.25 3.76 -8.75
N ALA A 129 -5.52 3.42 -8.91
CA ALA A 129 -5.97 2.03 -8.91
C ALA A 129 -5.29 1.19 -10.01
N ASN A 130 -5.17 1.73 -11.23
CA ASN A 130 -4.47 1.03 -12.32
C ASN A 130 -2.97 0.86 -12.04
N ARG A 131 -2.33 1.85 -11.45
CA ARG A 131 -0.90 1.78 -11.02
C ARG A 131 -0.70 0.73 -9.93
N MET A 132 -1.62 0.63 -8.97
CA MET A 132 -1.59 -0.39 -7.93
C MET A 132 -1.77 -1.80 -8.52
N GLU A 133 -2.67 -2.01 -9.48
CA GLU A 133 -2.84 -3.31 -10.16
C GLU A 133 -1.60 -3.71 -10.98
N ILE A 134 -0.95 -2.77 -11.65
CA ILE A 134 0.32 -3.00 -12.33
C ILE A 134 1.38 -3.42 -11.30
N PHE A 135 1.50 -2.67 -10.21
CA PHE A 135 2.44 -2.98 -9.14
C PHE A 135 2.19 -4.36 -8.51
N TYR A 136 0.94 -4.75 -8.28
CA TYR A 136 0.63 -6.10 -7.78
C TYR A 136 1.18 -7.19 -8.69
N SER A 137 1.04 -7.00 -10.00
CA SER A 137 1.54 -7.95 -11.00
C SER A 137 3.08 -7.99 -11.02
N GLU A 138 3.74 -6.84 -10.91
CA GLU A 138 5.19 -6.71 -10.85
C GLU A 138 5.76 -7.31 -9.56
N ALA A 139 5.14 -7.04 -8.42
CA ALA A 139 5.52 -7.61 -7.13
C ALA A 139 5.41 -9.14 -7.15
N ARG A 140 4.29 -9.67 -7.65
CA ARG A 140 4.11 -11.11 -7.80
C ARG A 140 5.19 -11.73 -8.69
N ALA A 141 5.54 -11.08 -9.79
CA ALA A 141 6.62 -11.55 -10.67
C ALA A 141 7.98 -11.53 -9.96
N SER A 142 8.28 -10.48 -9.19
CA SER A 142 9.53 -10.37 -8.43
C SER A 142 9.62 -11.38 -7.28
N PHE A 143 8.47 -11.80 -6.72
CA PHE A 143 8.40 -12.88 -5.72
C PHE A 143 8.50 -14.28 -6.35
N GLY A 144 8.50 -14.39 -7.68
CA GLY A 144 8.52 -15.66 -8.38
C GLY A 144 7.20 -16.43 -8.36
N CYS A 145 6.09 -15.77 -7.98
CA CYS A 145 4.79 -16.42 -7.83
C CYS A 145 4.07 -16.62 -9.17
N SER A 146 3.54 -17.82 -9.38
CA SER A 146 2.58 -18.08 -10.45
C SER A 146 1.23 -17.41 -10.15
N PRO A 147 0.51 -16.89 -11.18
CA PRO A 147 -0.87 -16.42 -11.01
C PRO A 147 -1.84 -17.45 -10.43
N LEU A 148 -1.53 -18.75 -10.60
CA LEU A 148 -2.38 -19.86 -10.19
C LEU A 148 -2.02 -20.43 -8.82
N GLU A 149 -0.93 -19.96 -8.21
CA GLU A 149 -0.37 -20.56 -6.98
C GLU A 149 -1.32 -20.43 -5.77
N PHE A 150 -2.14 -19.35 -5.75
CA PHE A 150 -3.05 -19.05 -4.65
C PHE A 150 -4.52 -19.29 -4.97
N LEU A 151 -4.85 -19.90 -6.13
CA LEU A 151 -6.24 -20.16 -6.52
C LEU A 151 -6.76 -21.52 -6.03
N ASP A 152 -5.92 -22.38 -5.48
CA ASP A 152 -6.31 -23.70 -5.00
C ASP A 152 -6.68 -23.66 -3.52
N GLU A 153 -7.94 -23.34 -3.24
CA GLU A 153 -8.48 -23.31 -1.88
C GLU A 153 -8.40 -24.66 -1.15
N SER A 154 -8.25 -25.79 -1.89
CA SER A 154 -8.12 -27.11 -1.29
C SER A 154 -6.82 -27.33 -0.52
N LYS A 155 -5.79 -26.50 -0.81
CA LYS A 155 -4.51 -26.47 -0.10
C LYS A 155 -4.50 -25.55 1.11
N ASN A 156 -5.66 -25.09 1.57
CA ASN A 156 -5.82 -24.12 2.65
C ASN A 156 -5.24 -24.67 3.96
N ILE A 157 -3.95 -24.54 4.09
CA ILE A 157 -3.25 -24.68 5.36
C ILE A 157 -3.65 -23.46 6.19
N ARG A 158 -3.90 -23.64 7.45
CA ARG A 158 -4.56 -22.71 8.40
C ARG A 158 -4.16 -21.24 8.35
N ARG A 159 -3.12 -20.82 7.64
CA ARG A 159 -2.73 -19.43 7.41
C ARG A 159 -1.86 -19.37 6.15
N GLY A 160 -2.35 -18.72 5.11
CA GLY A 160 -1.51 -18.24 4.06
C GLY A 160 -1.68 -18.79 2.66
N LEU A 161 -2.88 -19.21 2.27
CA LEU A 161 -3.15 -19.53 0.87
C LEU A 161 -4.47 -18.91 0.39
N GLY A 162 -4.75 -17.69 0.86
CA GLY A 162 -5.81 -16.88 0.28
C GLY A 162 -5.41 -16.34 -1.10
N PRO A 163 -6.39 -15.96 -1.94
CA PRO A 163 -6.16 -15.62 -3.34
C PRO A 163 -5.36 -14.33 -3.57
N PHE A 164 -5.11 -13.57 -2.51
CA PHE A 164 -4.39 -12.28 -2.59
C PHE A 164 -2.98 -12.42 -2.01
N LEU A 165 -2.09 -13.11 -2.71
CA LEU A 165 -0.72 -13.43 -2.31
C LEU A 165 -0.62 -14.21 -0.97
N GLY A 166 -1.71 -14.79 -0.51
CA GLY A 166 -1.80 -15.48 0.78
C GLY A 166 -2.83 -14.87 1.72
N GLU A 167 -3.20 -13.61 1.53
CA GLU A 167 -4.29 -12.98 2.25
C GLU A 167 -5.65 -13.46 1.73
N LYS A 168 -6.66 -13.58 2.62
CA LYS A 168 -8.00 -14.02 2.22
C LYS A 168 -8.81 -12.91 1.60
N ASP A 169 -8.55 -11.66 1.96
CA ASP A 169 -9.26 -10.50 1.45
C ASP A 169 -8.30 -9.52 0.75
N LYS A 170 -8.86 -8.62 -0.05
CA LYS A 170 -8.13 -7.63 -0.85
C LYS A 170 -7.37 -6.65 0.03
N TYR A 171 -6.24 -6.18 -0.46
CA TYR A 171 -5.50 -5.09 0.17
C TYR A 171 -6.30 -3.80 0.14
N GLU A 172 -6.25 -3.03 1.21
CA GLU A 172 -7.03 -1.81 1.36
C GLU A 172 -6.14 -0.56 1.42
N VAL A 173 -6.53 0.48 0.70
CA VAL A 173 -5.82 1.78 0.71
C VAL A 173 -6.80 2.92 0.94
N MET A 174 -6.41 3.85 1.84
CA MET A 174 -7.22 5.02 2.13
C MET A 174 -6.40 6.30 2.09
N VAL A 175 -6.87 7.28 1.32
CA VAL A 175 -6.21 8.57 1.13
C VAL A 175 -7.13 9.68 1.63
N PHE A 176 -6.69 10.41 2.64
CA PHE A 176 -7.42 11.55 3.21
C PHE A 176 -6.80 12.87 2.74
N GLU A 177 -7.61 13.84 2.34
CA GLU A 177 -7.10 15.19 2.10
C GLU A 177 -6.66 15.82 3.42
N GLU A 178 -7.50 15.73 4.45
CA GLU A 178 -7.29 16.38 5.75
C GLU A 178 -6.77 15.44 6.82
N THR A 179 -5.83 15.93 7.64
CA THR A 179 -5.25 15.18 8.76
C THR A 179 -6.27 14.84 9.85
N ASN A 180 -7.24 15.74 10.09
CA ASN A 180 -8.26 15.51 11.12
C ASN A 180 -9.21 14.37 10.76
N LEU A 181 -9.63 14.28 9.49
CA LEU A 181 -10.44 13.16 9.00
C LEU A 181 -9.67 11.83 9.10
N TYR A 182 -8.37 11.85 8.78
CA TYR A 182 -7.54 10.66 8.94
C TYR A 182 -7.46 10.21 10.40
N ARG A 183 -7.21 11.16 11.33
CA ARG A 183 -7.18 10.87 12.78
C ARG A 183 -8.51 10.31 13.27
N GLU A 184 -9.62 10.88 12.85
CA GLU A 184 -10.97 10.41 13.19
C GLU A 184 -11.20 8.99 12.71
N PHE A 185 -10.88 8.69 11.44
CA PHE A 185 -10.96 7.35 10.89
C PHE A 185 -10.13 6.33 11.68
N MET A 186 -8.87 6.68 12.01
CA MET A 186 -7.98 5.83 12.80
C MET A 186 -8.56 5.57 14.21
N THR A 187 -9.15 6.60 14.83
CA THR A 187 -9.76 6.48 16.14
C THR A 187 -11.00 5.59 16.11
N LEU A 188 -11.88 5.77 15.13
CA LEU A 188 -13.12 4.99 14.99
C LEU A 188 -12.85 3.52 14.67
N ASN A 189 -11.88 3.23 13.80
CA ASN A 189 -11.63 1.87 13.36
C ASN A 189 -10.67 1.09 14.27
N TRP A 190 -9.65 1.75 14.83
CA TRP A 190 -8.60 1.06 15.59
C TRP A 190 -8.29 1.64 16.96
N GLY A 191 -9.02 2.67 17.40
CA GLY A 191 -8.82 3.30 18.72
C GLY A 191 -7.52 4.11 18.83
N LEU A 192 -6.90 4.49 17.69
CA LEU A 192 -5.61 5.16 17.63
C LEU A 192 -5.75 6.56 17.02
N ALA A 193 -5.45 7.62 17.79
CA ALA A 193 -5.42 8.99 17.29
C ALA A 193 -4.10 9.30 16.55
N TYR A 194 -3.79 8.53 15.51
CA TYR A 194 -2.53 8.63 14.76
C TYR A 194 -2.70 9.48 13.49
N VAL A 195 -1.63 10.13 13.02
CA VAL A 195 -1.69 11.06 11.88
C VAL A 195 -0.65 10.77 10.79
N LYS A 196 0.40 10.01 11.10
CA LYS A 196 1.40 9.59 10.11
C LYS A 196 0.88 8.44 9.26
N PRO A 197 1.42 8.18 8.06
CA PRO A 197 1.06 7.02 7.27
C PRO A 197 1.15 5.73 8.09
N GLN A 198 0.14 4.89 8.00
CA GLN A 198 0.06 3.66 8.78
C GLN A 198 -0.28 2.48 7.91
N ARG A 199 0.33 1.36 8.24
CA ARG A 199 -0.08 0.02 7.82
C ARG A 199 -0.81 -0.65 8.98
N TRP A 200 -1.83 -1.41 8.68
CA TRP A 200 -2.60 -2.13 9.68
C TRP A 200 -2.96 -3.53 9.20
N ASN A 201 -2.69 -4.52 10.04
CA ASN A 201 -3.14 -5.88 9.79
C ASN A 201 -4.54 -6.06 10.42
N ASN A 202 -5.54 -6.16 9.57
CA ASN A 202 -6.91 -6.47 9.98
C ASN A 202 -7.06 -8.00 10.10
N VAL A 203 -6.63 -8.53 11.25
CA VAL A 203 -6.55 -9.97 11.53
C VAL A 203 -7.89 -10.69 11.38
N ASP A 204 -9.01 -10.00 11.69
CA ASP A 204 -10.35 -10.59 11.62
C ASP A 204 -10.75 -10.92 10.17
N ARG A 205 -10.14 -10.24 9.21
CA ARG A 205 -10.44 -10.39 7.79
C ARG A 205 -9.28 -10.96 6.96
N ASP A 206 -8.12 -11.19 7.59
CA ASP A 206 -6.88 -11.51 6.87
C ASP A 206 -6.65 -10.53 5.69
N CYS A 207 -6.57 -9.23 6.04
CA CYS A 207 -6.47 -8.12 5.10
C CYS A 207 -5.49 -7.09 5.62
N LEU A 208 -4.62 -6.60 4.75
CA LEU A 208 -3.66 -5.56 5.07
C LEU A 208 -4.14 -4.21 4.53
N TRP A 209 -4.21 -3.24 5.42
CA TRP A 209 -4.66 -1.89 5.15
C TRP A 209 -3.48 -0.91 5.16
N PHE A 210 -3.54 0.13 4.33
CA PHE A 210 -2.62 1.26 4.31
C PHE A 210 -3.39 2.57 4.19
N GLY A 211 -3.01 3.57 4.99
CA GLY A 211 -3.62 4.89 4.90
C GLY A 211 -2.69 6.04 5.19
N LEU A 212 -3.03 7.20 4.63
CA LEU A 212 -2.25 8.42 4.77
C LEU A 212 -3.13 9.67 4.64
N SER A 213 -2.61 10.82 5.13
CA SER A 213 -3.17 12.14 4.89
C SER A 213 -2.29 12.94 3.93
N LEU A 214 -2.90 13.52 2.88
CA LEU A 214 -2.20 14.41 1.94
C LEU A 214 -1.66 15.65 2.63
N GLN A 215 -2.42 16.21 3.57
CA GLN A 215 -2.04 17.40 4.34
C GLN A 215 -0.85 17.11 5.25
N GLN A 216 -0.90 16.00 6.02
CA GLN A 216 0.17 15.62 6.96
C GLN A 216 1.50 15.35 6.24
N GLU A 217 1.46 14.73 5.09
CA GLU A 217 2.65 14.38 4.31
C GLU A 217 3.02 15.45 3.27
N GLU A 218 2.34 16.60 3.28
CA GLU A 218 2.54 17.69 2.32
C GLU A 218 2.55 17.23 0.85
N ILE A 219 1.61 16.34 0.51
CA ILE A 219 1.53 15.74 -0.83
C ILE A 219 0.78 16.65 -1.77
N LYS A 220 1.53 17.45 -2.52
CA LYS A 220 1.01 18.34 -3.57
C LYS A 220 1.18 17.77 -4.98
N HIS A 221 1.96 16.69 -5.13
CA HIS A 221 2.32 16.11 -6.41
C HIS A 221 1.76 14.69 -6.56
N ASP A 222 1.12 14.39 -7.71
CA ASP A 222 0.47 13.09 -7.96
C ASP A 222 1.46 11.91 -7.92
N ARG A 223 2.67 12.08 -8.45
CA ARG A 223 3.73 11.06 -8.37
C ARG A 223 4.26 10.85 -6.94
N LYS A 224 4.29 11.91 -6.11
CA LYS A 224 4.63 11.76 -4.69
C LYS A 224 3.58 10.88 -3.99
N LEU A 225 2.29 11.13 -4.24
CA LEU A 225 1.22 10.27 -3.72
C LEU A 225 1.42 8.81 -4.16
N GLN A 226 1.66 8.60 -5.44
CA GLN A 226 1.92 7.26 -5.96
C GLN A 226 3.09 6.57 -5.24
N ASN A 227 4.24 7.26 -5.11
CA ASN A 227 5.40 6.68 -4.44
C ASN A 227 5.11 6.26 -3.00
N ILE A 228 4.49 7.13 -2.20
CA ILE A 228 4.13 6.81 -0.81
C ILE A 228 3.17 5.61 -0.75
N VAL A 229 2.18 5.55 -1.64
CA VAL A 229 1.26 4.40 -1.69
C VAL A 229 2.00 3.13 -2.09
N LEU A 230 2.85 3.18 -3.12
CA LEU A 230 3.63 2.01 -3.56
C LEU A 230 4.63 1.55 -2.50
N HIS A 231 5.27 2.47 -1.76
CA HIS A 231 6.14 2.15 -0.63
C HIS A 231 5.36 1.39 0.47
N GLY A 232 4.24 1.95 0.94
CA GLY A 232 3.40 1.28 1.94
C GLY A 232 2.85 -0.07 1.46
N LEU A 233 2.44 -0.17 0.20
CA LEU A 233 1.99 -1.42 -0.40
C LEU A 233 3.13 -2.43 -0.58
N SER A 234 4.37 -2.00 -0.82
CA SER A 234 5.53 -2.89 -0.88
C SER A 234 5.67 -3.69 0.40
N HIS A 235 5.57 -3.01 1.54
CA HIS A 235 5.57 -3.68 2.85
C HIS A 235 4.35 -4.59 3.02
N ASN A 236 3.13 -4.12 2.66
CA ASN A 236 1.92 -4.94 2.79
C ASN A 236 1.98 -6.19 1.90
N LEU A 237 2.47 -6.09 0.67
CA LEU A 237 2.57 -7.25 -0.21
C LEU A 237 3.63 -8.26 0.27
N LEU A 238 4.74 -7.78 0.84
CA LEU A 238 5.76 -8.64 1.43
C LEU A 238 5.23 -9.34 2.69
N ASP A 239 4.56 -8.61 3.60
CA ASP A 239 3.99 -9.17 4.83
C ASP A 239 2.81 -10.10 4.55
N GLY A 240 2.00 -9.77 3.53
CA GLY A 240 0.87 -10.60 3.08
C GLY A 240 1.29 -11.83 2.27
N TYR A 241 2.51 -11.83 1.73
CA TYR A 241 2.97 -12.95 0.92
C TYR A 241 3.01 -14.25 1.74
N MET A 242 2.20 -15.22 1.31
CA MET A 242 1.92 -16.46 2.04
C MET A 242 1.36 -16.24 3.45
N HIS A 243 0.66 -15.11 3.65
CA HIS A 243 0.13 -14.69 4.96
C HIS A 243 1.20 -14.72 6.06
N TYR A 244 2.36 -14.15 5.77
CA TYR A 244 3.47 -14.06 6.72
C TYR A 244 3.25 -12.84 7.61
N SER A 245 2.66 -13.04 8.78
CA SER A 245 2.27 -11.96 9.70
C SER A 245 3.41 -11.42 10.57
N PHE A 246 4.65 -11.94 10.42
CA PHE A 246 5.83 -11.39 11.05
C PHE A 246 6.51 -10.39 10.12
N GLU A 247 7.12 -9.38 10.70
CA GLU A 247 7.97 -8.47 9.93
C GLU A 247 9.18 -9.22 9.38
N LEU A 248 9.39 -9.09 8.09
CA LEU A 248 10.58 -9.58 7.40
C LEU A 248 11.80 -8.72 7.80
N PRO A 249 13.03 -9.19 7.53
CA PRO A 249 14.24 -8.43 7.82
C PRO A 249 14.17 -7.01 7.25
N VAL A 250 14.48 -6.00 8.07
CA VAL A 250 14.33 -4.58 7.72
C VAL A 250 15.08 -4.21 6.44
N TRP A 251 16.31 -4.74 6.24
CA TRP A 251 17.08 -4.47 5.02
C TRP A 251 16.36 -4.94 3.75
N LEU A 252 15.60 -6.04 3.85
CA LEU A 252 14.85 -6.61 2.74
C LEU A 252 13.59 -5.77 2.45
N THR A 253 12.82 -5.44 3.48
CA THR A 253 11.56 -4.71 3.33
C THR A 253 11.79 -3.27 2.89
N GLU A 254 12.70 -2.55 3.54
CA GLU A 254 13.08 -1.19 3.15
C GLU A 254 13.78 -1.17 1.78
N GLY A 255 14.71 -2.10 1.57
CA GLY A 255 15.38 -2.22 0.27
C GLY A 255 14.39 -2.42 -0.87
N TYR A 256 13.37 -3.27 -0.70
CA TYR A 256 12.35 -3.52 -1.70
C TYR A 256 11.42 -2.32 -1.89
N ALA A 257 10.95 -1.71 -0.81
CA ALA A 257 10.09 -0.54 -0.89
C ALA A 257 10.80 0.64 -1.59
N HIS A 258 12.06 0.90 -1.27
CA HIS A 258 12.87 1.90 -1.96
C HIS A 258 13.15 1.52 -3.41
N TRP A 259 13.37 0.24 -3.72
CA TRP A 259 13.56 -0.21 -5.09
C TRP A 259 12.32 0.07 -5.96
N VAL A 260 11.13 -0.21 -5.44
CA VAL A 260 9.86 0.05 -6.11
C VAL A 260 9.64 1.55 -6.34
N GLU A 261 9.73 2.37 -5.29
CA GLU A 261 9.47 3.81 -5.42
C GLU A 261 10.48 4.50 -6.34
N ARG A 262 11.75 4.13 -6.29
CA ARG A 262 12.79 4.73 -7.12
C ARG A 262 12.75 4.27 -8.56
N THR A 263 12.26 3.08 -8.82
CA THR A 263 11.94 2.61 -10.18
C THR A 263 10.76 3.40 -10.76
N ASN A 264 9.77 3.75 -9.93
CA ASN A 264 8.62 4.54 -10.35
C ASN A 264 8.99 6.02 -10.56
N ASP A 265 9.52 6.69 -9.53
CA ASP A 265 9.96 8.09 -9.61
C ASP A 265 11.02 8.43 -8.55
N PRO A 266 12.30 8.50 -8.91
CA PRO A 266 13.39 8.70 -7.96
C PRO A 266 13.42 10.08 -7.31
N ARG A 267 12.59 11.03 -7.74
CA ARG A 267 12.48 12.37 -7.15
C ARG A 267 11.82 12.35 -5.76
N PHE A 268 11.03 11.31 -5.46
CA PHE A 268 10.28 11.23 -4.23
C PHE A 268 10.70 9.98 -3.47
N THR A 269 11.22 10.16 -2.29
CA THR A 269 11.62 9.08 -1.38
C THR A 269 10.73 9.12 -0.14
N THR A 270 10.26 7.97 0.29
CA THR A 270 9.44 7.77 1.47
C THR A 270 10.26 7.05 2.54
N PHE A 271 10.04 7.41 3.80
CA PHE A 271 10.59 6.69 4.95
C PHE A 271 9.45 6.31 5.89
N CYS A 272 9.56 5.18 6.55
CA CYS A 272 8.57 4.78 7.53
C CYS A 272 8.57 5.70 8.76
N SER A 273 7.40 5.92 9.37
CA SER A 273 7.24 6.88 10.47
C SER A 273 8.06 6.56 11.72
N VAL A 274 8.51 5.32 11.85
CA VAL A 274 9.34 4.84 12.97
C VAL A 274 10.84 5.11 12.80
N GLU A 275 11.28 5.61 11.64
CA GLU A 275 12.68 5.87 11.31
C GLU A 275 13.19 7.22 11.83
N GLY A 276 12.37 7.93 12.58
CA GLY A 276 12.76 9.17 13.24
C GLY A 276 13.02 10.34 12.28
N SER A 277 13.99 11.20 12.59
CA SER A 277 14.29 12.44 11.87
C SER A 277 15.20 12.28 10.65
N LEU A 278 15.24 11.09 10.02
CA LEU A 278 16.07 10.85 8.82
C LEU A 278 15.72 11.76 7.63
N HIS A 279 14.58 12.41 7.69
CA HIS A 279 14.03 13.24 6.62
C HIS A 279 14.66 14.63 6.47
N GLU A 280 15.34 15.12 7.48
CA GLU A 280 15.82 16.50 7.48
C GLU A 280 17.01 16.66 6.53
N GLY A 281 16.72 17.06 5.30
CA GLY A 281 17.67 17.70 4.38
C GLY A 281 18.36 16.82 3.35
N LYS A 282 18.09 15.51 3.26
CA LYS A 282 18.79 14.64 2.29
C LYS A 282 17.84 14.12 1.20
N THR A 283 17.53 14.95 0.21
CA THR A 283 16.81 14.50 -1.00
C THR A 283 17.81 14.34 -2.14
N LEU A 284 18.19 13.10 -2.45
CA LEU A 284 19.01 12.76 -3.60
C LEU A 284 18.17 12.02 -4.64
N ASN A 285 18.08 12.59 -5.84
CA ASN A 285 17.40 11.95 -6.96
C ASN A 285 18.12 10.70 -7.46
N ASP A 286 19.43 10.65 -7.32
CA ASP A 286 20.24 9.49 -7.69
C ASP A 286 21.11 9.02 -6.51
N TRP A 287 20.87 7.82 -6.04
CA TRP A 287 21.60 7.22 -4.94
C TRP A 287 22.85 6.47 -5.36
N ARG A 288 22.97 6.15 -6.64
CA ARG A 288 24.07 5.33 -7.16
C ARG A 288 25.46 5.89 -6.92
N PRO A 289 25.71 7.20 -7.12
CA PRO A 289 27.03 7.78 -6.81
C PRO A 289 27.39 7.71 -5.32
N GLU A 290 26.42 7.91 -4.42
CA GLU A 290 26.67 7.83 -2.98
C GLU A 290 26.96 6.39 -2.53
N VAL A 291 26.22 5.40 -3.06
CA VAL A 291 26.53 3.98 -2.81
C VAL A 291 27.95 3.65 -3.24
N ARG A 292 28.38 4.10 -4.45
CA ARG A 292 29.78 3.92 -4.88
C ARG A 292 30.79 4.53 -3.93
N LYS A 293 30.49 5.71 -3.39
CA LYS A 293 31.36 6.40 -2.43
C LYS A 293 31.48 5.62 -1.12
N LEU A 294 30.35 5.11 -0.59
CA LEU A 294 30.35 4.27 0.60
C LEU A 294 31.18 2.99 0.40
N ILE A 295 31.03 2.31 -0.74
CA ILE A 295 31.82 1.13 -1.07
C ILE A 295 33.32 1.45 -1.13
N LYS A 296 33.72 2.53 -1.83
CA LYS A 296 35.13 2.90 -1.96
C LYS A 296 35.81 3.28 -0.65
N LYS A 297 35.02 3.73 0.34
CA LYS A 297 35.52 4.13 1.66
C LYS A 297 35.43 2.99 2.69
N ASP A 298 34.89 1.84 2.29
CA ASP A 298 34.58 0.74 3.22
C ASP A 298 33.59 1.14 4.34
N GLU A 299 32.70 2.08 4.03
CA GLU A 299 31.65 2.61 4.93
C GLU A 299 30.28 1.95 4.70
N ALA A 300 30.13 1.15 3.65
CA ALA A 300 28.87 0.49 3.32
C ALA A 300 28.57 -0.67 4.31
N ALA A 301 27.36 -0.68 4.89
CA ALA A 301 26.94 -1.77 5.75
C ALA A 301 26.95 -3.12 4.99
N THR A 302 27.62 -4.13 5.54
CA THR A 302 27.70 -5.45 4.93
C THR A 302 26.37 -6.21 5.02
N PHE A 303 26.14 -7.22 4.17
CA PHE A 303 25.00 -8.13 4.35
C PHE A 303 24.99 -8.74 5.75
N ALA A 304 26.15 -9.13 6.28
CA ALA A 304 26.28 -9.70 7.62
C ALA A 304 25.88 -8.72 8.74
N ALA A 305 26.06 -7.42 8.54
CA ALA A 305 25.60 -6.40 9.47
C ALA A 305 24.09 -6.15 9.32
N LEU A 306 23.60 -6.01 8.09
CA LEU A 306 22.19 -5.68 7.82
C LEU A 306 21.22 -6.76 8.26
N ILE A 307 21.54 -8.04 8.07
CA ILE A 307 20.66 -9.15 8.50
C ILE A 307 20.44 -9.20 10.02
N ARG A 308 21.27 -8.51 10.81
CA ARG A 308 21.14 -8.40 12.27
C ARG A 308 20.33 -7.22 12.74
N ARG A 309 19.98 -6.28 11.83
CA ARG A 309 19.11 -5.14 12.16
C ARG A 309 17.70 -5.65 12.41
N ALA A 310 17.24 -5.55 13.64
CA ALA A 310 15.95 -6.10 14.08
C ALA A 310 14.80 -5.11 13.96
N SER A 311 15.10 -3.81 13.84
CA SER A 311 14.07 -2.77 13.78
C SER A 311 14.45 -1.64 12.83
N PHE A 312 13.45 -0.90 12.36
CA PHE A 312 13.63 0.29 11.53
C PHE A 312 14.47 1.38 12.21
N ALA A 313 14.45 1.45 13.54
CA ALA A 313 15.25 2.42 14.29
C ALA A 313 16.77 2.13 14.28
N GLU A 314 17.17 0.93 13.84
CA GLU A 314 18.58 0.52 13.79
C GLU A 314 19.24 0.82 12.44
N ILE A 315 18.49 1.27 11.42
CA ILE A 315 19.02 1.64 10.13
C ILE A 315 19.13 3.18 10.01
N ASN A 316 20.26 3.61 9.49
CA ASN A 316 20.52 5.01 9.23
C ASN A 316 20.34 5.35 7.74
N TRP A 317 20.57 6.62 7.36
CA TRP A 317 20.45 7.06 5.98
C TRP A 317 21.30 6.25 5.00
N GLU A 318 22.55 6.01 5.36
CA GLU A 318 23.48 5.25 4.53
C GLU A 318 23.04 3.78 4.38
N ASP A 319 22.45 3.20 5.44
CA ASP A 319 21.89 1.85 5.39
C ASP A 319 20.72 1.77 4.39
N HIS A 320 19.84 2.79 4.30
CA HIS A 320 18.76 2.82 3.30
C HIS A 320 19.30 2.77 1.86
N LEU A 321 20.35 3.56 1.56
CA LEU A 321 20.99 3.54 0.26
C LEU A 321 21.57 2.16 -0.06
N VAL A 322 22.20 1.54 0.92
CA VAL A 322 22.84 0.23 0.78
C VAL A 322 21.78 -0.88 0.66
N CYS A 323 20.71 -0.86 1.46
CA CYS A 323 19.60 -1.80 1.36
C CYS A 323 18.96 -1.76 -0.03
N TRP A 324 18.63 -0.56 -0.52
CA TRP A 324 18.12 -0.37 -1.87
C TRP A 324 19.08 -0.95 -2.92
N SER A 325 20.35 -0.64 -2.84
CA SER A 325 21.34 -1.09 -3.82
C SER A 325 21.55 -2.61 -3.80
N LYS A 326 21.52 -3.24 -2.62
CA LYS A 326 21.64 -4.69 -2.49
C LYS A 326 20.41 -5.40 -3.07
N LEU A 327 19.21 -4.84 -2.89
CA LEU A 327 18.01 -5.34 -3.54
C LEU A 327 18.05 -5.14 -5.06
N ASP A 328 18.49 -3.97 -5.54
CA ASP A 328 18.67 -3.69 -6.96
C ASP A 328 19.62 -4.73 -7.61
N PHE A 329 20.75 -5.02 -6.95
CA PHE A 329 21.68 -6.07 -7.37
C PHE A 329 21.01 -7.45 -7.47
N LEU A 330 20.33 -7.89 -6.42
CA LEU A 330 19.70 -9.22 -6.39
C LEU A 330 18.61 -9.35 -7.46
N LEU A 331 17.73 -8.34 -7.56
CA LEU A 331 16.63 -8.34 -8.53
C LEU A 331 17.10 -8.24 -9.98
N GLN A 332 18.18 -7.53 -10.25
CA GLN A 332 18.72 -7.41 -11.62
C GLN A 332 19.56 -8.62 -12.03
N THR A 333 20.29 -9.24 -11.10
CA THR A 333 21.26 -10.30 -11.47
C THR A 333 20.76 -11.71 -11.17
N LYS A 334 19.86 -11.85 -10.20
CA LYS A 334 19.38 -13.12 -9.64
C LYS A 334 17.89 -13.10 -9.30
N PRO A 335 16.99 -12.63 -10.21
CA PRO A 335 15.57 -12.44 -9.86
C PRO A 335 14.87 -13.74 -9.46
N LYS A 336 15.19 -14.86 -10.10
CA LYS A 336 14.60 -16.16 -9.75
C LYS A 336 15.04 -16.61 -8.37
N GLU A 337 16.34 -16.59 -8.12
CA GLU A 337 16.94 -17.00 -6.84
C GLU A 337 16.47 -16.09 -5.70
N PHE A 338 16.21 -14.80 -5.99
CA PHE A 338 15.61 -13.87 -5.03
C PHE A 338 14.17 -14.29 -4.66
N GLY A 339 13.34 -14.64 -5.65
CA GLY A 339 11.98 -15.13 -5.40
C GLY A 339 11.97 -16.41 -4.56
N GLU A 340 12.86 -17.37 -4.88
CA GLU A 340 13.02 -18.61 -4.11
C GLU A 340 13.50 -18.35 -2.66
N PHE A 341 14.44 -17.43 -2.49
CA PHE A 341 14.93 -16.99 -1.19
C PHE A 341 13.81 -16.34 -0.36
N LEU A 342 13.06 -15.41 -0.93
CA LEU A 342 11.93 -14.77 -0.27
C LEU A 342 10.88 -15.79 0.14
N THR A 343 10.50 -16.68 -0.79
CA THR A 343 9.53 -17.76 -0.52
C THR A 343 9.97 -18.64 0.65
N GLU A 344 11.25 -18.99 0.73
CA GLU A 344 11.78 -19.78 1.87
C GLU A 344 11.62 -19.02 3.20
N LEU A 345 11.91 -17.73 3.23
CA LEU A 345 11.75 -16.94 4.45
C LEU A 345 10.29 -16.88 4.92
N VAL A 346 9.36 -16.59 4.01
CA VAL A 346 7.94 -16.41 4.35
C VAL A 346 7.16 -17.73 4.52
N SER A 347 7.69 -18.86 4.04
CA SER A 347 7.04 -20.17 4.19
C SER A 347 7.35 -20.85 5.51
N ARG A 348 8.19 -20.26 6.36
CA ARG A 348 8.57 -20.84 7.66
C ARG A 348 7.37 -20.90 8.59
N ARG A 349 7.17 -22.08 9.20
CA ARG A 349 6.07 -22.35 10.12
C ARG A 349 6.57 -23.05 11.39
N ASP A 350 5.97 -22.71 12.52
CA ASP A 350 6.19 -23.43 13.77
C ASP A 350 5.49 -24.81 13.77
N SER A 351 5.66 -25.57 14.85
CA SER A 351 5.05 -26.91 15.00
C SER A 351 3.52 -26.91 15.00
N LYS A 352 2.88 -25.73 15.12
CA LYS A 352 1.43 -25.54 15.10
C LYS A 352 0.92 -25.00 13.74
N GLY A 353 1.84 -24.76 12.79
CA GLY A 353 1.55 -24.22 11.48
C GLY A 353 1.39 -22.70 11.42
N TYR A 354 1.79 -21.98 12.46
CA TYR A 354 1.83 -20.52 12.44
C TYR A 354 3.13 -20.01 11.81
N PRO A 355 3.13 -18.82 11.19
CA PRO A 355 4.36 -18.19 10.72
C PRO A 355 5.43 -18.12 11.81
N ASP A 356 6.67 -18.48 11.46
CA ASP A 356 7.79 -18.53 12.39
C ASP A 356 8.87 -17.51 12.06
N GLY A 357 8.94 -16.42 12.83
CA GLY A 357 9.97 -15.38 12.76
C GLY A 357 11.25 -15.69 13.54
N SER A 358 11.32 -16.83 14.26
CA SER A 358 12.51 -17.17 15.08
C SER A 358 13.72 -17.45 14.20
N LYS A 359 14.94 -17.23 14.76
CA LYS A 359 16.21 -17.52 14.07
C LYS A 359 16.28 -16.96 12.64
N MET A 360 15.76 -15.78 12.42
CA MET A 360 15.71 -15.14 11.10
C MET A 360 17.12 -14.93 10.52
N ASP A 361 18.13 -14.64 11.34
CA ASP A 361 19.54 -14.54 10.93
C ASP A 361 20.03 -15.83 10.27
N ASP A 362 19.79 -16.96 10.92
CA ASP A 362 20.20 -18.28 10.40
C ASP A 362 19.43 -18.61 9.12
N ALA A 363 18.12 -18.31 9.09
CA ALA A 363 17.30 -18.51 7.91
C ALA A 363 17.83 -17.73 6.71
N GLN A 364 18.21 -16.46 6.89
CA GLN A 364 18.80 -15.64 5.84
C GLN A 364 20.15 -16.20 5.36
N ARG A 365 21.05 -16.56 6.28
CA ARG A 365 22.36 -17.15 5.94
C ARG A 365 22.22 -18.44 5.13
N ASN A 366 21.34 -19.33 5.60
CA ASN A 366 21.06 -20.59 4.93
C ASN A 366 20.40 -20.36 3.56
N GLY A 367 19.47 -19.43 3.48
CA GLY A 367 18.82 -19.04 2.22
C GLY A 367 19.81 -18.48 1.20
N PHE A 368 20.76 -17.61 1.61
CA PHE A 368 21.83 -17.15 0.73
C PHE A 368 22.68 -18.31 0.20
N LYS A 369 23.05 -19.24 1.07
CA LYS A 369 23.84 -20.40 0.63
C LYS A 369 23.06 -21.33 -0.28
N LYS A 370 21.78 -21.57 0.02
CA LYS A 370 20.95 -22.51 -0.71
C LYS A 370 20.54 -22.00 -2.09
N HIS A 371 20.06 -20.75 -2.20
CA HIS A 371 19.48 -20.23 -3.42
C HIS A 371 20.51 -19.52 -4.32
N PHE A 372 21.43 -18.77 -3.73
CA PHE A 372 22.44 -18.05 -4.52
C PHE A 372 23.77 -18.80 -4.62
N ASP A 373 23.97 -19.87 -3.82
CA ASP A 373 25.26 -20.57 -3.62
C ASP A 373 26.36 -19.61 -3.12
N TRP A 374 26.00 -18.61 -2.31
CA TRP A 374 26.92 -17.63 -1.76
C TRP A 374 26.90 -17.64 -0.23
N THR A 375 28.07 -17.51 0.37
CA THR A 375 28.17 -16.98 1.73
C THR A 375 27.86 -15.49 1.72
N LEU A 376 27.53 -14.89 2.88
CA LEU A 376 27.30 -13.45 2.96
C LEU A 376 28.52 -12.62 2.51
N ASN A 377 29.74 -13.09 2.78
CA ASN A 377 30.95 -12.43 2.32
C ASN A 377 31.13 -12.51 0.80
N GLN A 378 30.74 -13.62 0.19
CA GLN A 378 30.72 -13.73 -1.28
C GLN A 378 29.65 -12.84 -1.91
N ALA A 379 28.47 -12.78 -1.31
CA ALA A 379 27.41 -11.86 -1.73
C ALA A 379 27.88 -10.41 -1.64
N GLU A 380 28.54 -10.03 -0.55
CA GLU A 380 29.11 -8.69 -0.35
C GLU A 380 30.10 -8.32 -1.45
N LYS A 381 31.06 -9.21 -1.71
CA LYS A 381 32.05 -8.99 -2.76
C LYS A 381 31.40 -8.81 -4.14
N LYS A 382 30.46 -9.71 -4.50
CA LYS A 382 29.76 -9.68 -5.78
C LYS A 382 28.92 -8.42 -5.94
N TRP A 383 28.20 -8.00 -4.89
CA TRP A 383 27.48 -6.74 -4.89
C TRP A 383 28.39 -5.54 -5.09
N GLY A 384 29.49 -5.46 -4.33
CA GLY A 384 30.46 -4.36 -4.44
C GLY A 384 31.07 -4.22 -5.84
N GLU A 385 31.49 -5.35 -6.44
CA GLU A 385 32.00 -5.39 -7.80
C GLU A 385 30.94 -4.97 -8.81
N TRP A 386 29.70 -5.48 -8.69
CA TRP A 386 28.59 -5.12 -9.57
C TRP A 386 28.23 -3.62 -9.46
N ALA A 387 28.09 -3.09 -8.24
CA ALA A 387 27.76 -1.68 -8.04
C ALA A 387 28.83 -0.74 -8.57
N LEU A 388 30.12 -1.06 -8.36
CA LEU A 388 31.23 -0.31 -8.90
C LEU A 388 31.33 -0.34 -10.44
N ASN A 389 30.83 -1.36 -11.09
CA ASN A 389 30.83 -1.49 -12.54
C ASN A 389 29.58 -0.91 -13.19
N THR A 390 28.43 -0.94 -12.48
CA THR A 390 27.12 -0.57 -13.03
C THR A 390 26.72 0.87 -12.74
N TYR A 391 27.00 1.35 -11.54
CA TYR A 391 26.58 2.67 -11.12
C TYR A 391 27.52 3.77 -11.64
N PRO A 392 27.03 4.97 -12.01
CA PRO A 392 27.85 6.07 -12.47
C PRO A 392 28.78 6.59 -11.35
N ALA A 393 29.92 7.13 -11.73
CA ALA A 393 30.88 7.71 -10.79
C ALA A 393 30.44 9.08 -10.25
N LYS A 394 29.60 9.78 -10.97
CA LYS A 394 29.02 11.11 -10.68
C LYS A 394 27.63 11.19 -11.31
#